data_c4390ba896fe8f2bc049582d82be4fbc
#
_entry.id   c4390ba896fe8f2bc049582d82be4fbc
#
_cell.length_a   1.000
_cell.length_b   1.000
_cell.length_c   1.000
_cell.angle_alpha   90.00
_cell.angle_beta   90.00
_cell.angle_gamma   90.00
#
_symmetry.space_group_name_H-M   'P 1'
#
loop_
_entity.id
_entity.type
_entity.pdbx_description
1 polymer ?
#
loop_
_entity_poly.entity_id
_entity_poly.type
_entity_poly.pdbx_seq_one_letter_code
_entity_poly.pdbx_strand_id
1 'polypeptide(L)'
;MQFFTDSNMQFPLVELSLNQGETVFIQRGSMVYHTPNVTLSTKLNASGSGLGRFVKAVGRSMVSGESSFITQVISQSNNGYIALAPDSPGQVIPLYLGEKQYRLNDGAFLALDGTAYYTMELESVGKALFGGQGGFFVMTTQGQGTLLANAYGSIKKIELNNQEVTIDNAHVVAWSQTLDYNIHLENGFWQSIGTGEGVVNTFRGTGEIYVQSLNLQTFAGLLNRYLPKRS
;
A
#
# COMPACT_ATOMS: atom_id res chain seq x y z
N MET A 1 -9.06 4.71 15.02
CA MET A 1 -7.96 3.74 15.22
C MET A 1 -6.81 4.41 15.97
N GLN A 2 -6.40 3.86 17.09
CA GLN A 2 -5.14 4.23 17.77
C GLN A 2 -4.10 3.17 17.44
N PHE A 3 -2.86 3.58 17.20
CA PHE A 3 -1.78 2.65 16.88
C PHE A 3 -0.53 2.97 17.72
N PHE A 4 0.26 1.95 17.97
CA PHE A 4 1.55 2.02 18.65
C PHE A 4 2.58 1.22 17.86
N THR A 5 3.79 1.76 17.76
CA THR A 5 4.97 1.09 17.21
C THR A 5 6.13 1.29 18.19
N ASP A 6 6.83 0.22 18.53
CA ASP A 6 8.04 0.34 19.36
C ASP A 6 9.19 0.90 18.51
N SER A 7 9.63 2.12 18.85
CA SER A 7 10.72 2.80 18.16
C SER A 7 12.09 2.11 18.29
N ASN A 8 12.21 1.17 19.22
CA ASN A 8 13.42 0.36 19.38
C ASN A 8 13.47 -0.83 18.40
N MET A 9 12.37 -1.17 17.75
CA MET A 9 12.31 -2.22 16.74
C MET A 9 12.75 -1.67 15.38
N GLN A 10 13.75 -2.30 14.79
CA GLN A 10 14.19 -1.96 13.43
C GLN A 10 13.12 -2.35 12.39
N PHE A 11 12.40 -3.44 12.64
CA PHE A 11 11.27 -3.92 11.85
C PHE A 11 10.02 -3.92 12.75
N PRO A 12 9.21 -2.87 12.70
CA PRO A 12 8.20 -2.63 13.73
C PRO A 12 7.02 -3.59 13.61
N LEU A 13 6.60 -4.09 14.77
CA LEU A 13 5.28 -4.62 14.97
C LEU A 13 4.34 -3.45 15.25
N VAL A 14 3.21 -3.40 14.56
CA VAL A 14 2.22 -2.34 14.75
C VAL A 14 1.06 -2.86 15.56
N GLU A 15 0.81 -2.25 16.69
CA GLU A 15 -0.28 -2.62 17.58
C GLU A 15 -1.43 -1.63 17.45
N LEU A 16 -2.64 -2.13 17.15
CA LEU A 16 -3.84 -1.32 17.03
C LEU A 16 -4.74 -1.55 18.23
N SER A 17 -5.20 -0.47 18.86
CA SER A 17 -6.22 -0.48 19.89
C SER A 17 -7.55 0.02 19.31
N LEU A 18 -8.61 -0.74 19.53
CA LEU A 18 -9.93 -0.53 18.95
C LEU A 18 -11.01 -0.47 20.03
N ASN A 19 -11.90 0.50 19.93
CA ASN A 19 -13.11 0.59 20.72
C ASN A 19 -14.21 -0.31 20.16
N GLN A 20 -15.27 -0.51 20.91
CA GLN A 20 -16.45 -1.27 20.46
C GLN A 20 -17.02 -0.70 19.16
N GLY A 21 -17.24 -1.56 18.16
CA GLY A 21 -17.77 -1.21 16.85
C GLY A 21 -16.75 -0.54 15.91
N GLU A 22 -15.54 -0.23 16.41
CA GLU A 22 -14.52 0.35 15.57
C GLU A 22 -14.00 -0.68 14.56
N THR A 23 -13.83 -0.20 13.33
CA THR A 23 -13.42 -1.01 12.18
C THR A 23 -12.08 -0.52 11.65
N VAL A 24 -11.25 -1.44 11.22
CA VAL A 24 -10.02 -1.16 10.47
C VAL A 24 -9.88 -2.15 9.32
N PHE A 25 -9.33 -1.69 8.21
CA PHE A 25 -8.93 -2.53 7.08
C PHE A 25 -7.44 -2.79 7.17
N ILE A 26 -7.02 -4.04 7.06
CA ILE A 26 -5.63 -4.44 7.15
C ILE A 26 -5.19 -5.23 5.91
N GLN A 27 -3.91 -5.21 5.62
CA GLN A 27 -3.30 -6.08 4.62
C GLN A 27 -3.56 -7.55 4.99
N ARG A 28 -3.99 -8.34 4.02
CA ARG A 28 -4.23 -9.77 4.24
C ARG A 28 -2.92 -10.47 4.62
N GLY A 29 -2.97 -11.26 5.68
CA GLY A 29 -1.80 -11.99 6.19
C GLY A 29 -0.94 -11.21 7.17
N SER A 30 -1.15 -9.90 7.35
CA SER A 30 -0.35 -9.06 8.26
C SER A 30 -0.62 -9.31 9.75
N MET A 31 -1.75 -9.95 10.11
CA MET A 31 -2.10 -10.19 11.51
C MET A 31 -1.14 -11.17 12.18
N VAL A 32 -0.60 -10.76 13.33
CA VAL A 32 0.29 -11.57 14.18
C VAL A 32 -0.47 -12.19 15.35
N TYR A 33 -1.22 -11.38 16.08
CA TYR A 33 -2.12 -11.81 17.16
C TYR A 33 -3.25 -10.79 17.38
N HIS A 34 -4.32 -11.21 18.04
CA HIS A 34 -5.42 -10.35 18.45
C HIS A 34 -6.11 -10.86 19.71
N THR A 35 -6.86 -9.99 20.38
CA THR A 35 -7.73 -10.37 21.52
C THR A 35 -9.00 -11.08 21.04
N PRO A 36 -9.64 -11.93 21.88
CA PRO A 36 -10.82 -12.71 21.50
C PRO A 36 -12.04 -11.87 21.05
N ASN A 37 -12.13 -10.61 21.47
CA ASN A 37 -13.20 -9.67 21.11
C ASN A 37 -13.00 -8.99 19.76
N VAL A 38 -11.95 -9.32 19.02
CA VAL A 38 -11.67 -8.83 17.65
C VAL A 38 -12.05 -9.90 16.65
N THR A 39 -12.79 -9.53 15.62
CA THR A 39 -13.24 -10.41 14.54
C THR A 39 -12.64 -9.98 13.22
N LEU A 40 -12.10 -10.92 12.45
CA LEU A 40 -11.58 -10.72 11.11
C LEU A 40 -12.56 -11.27 10.09
N SER A 41 -12.81 -10.52 9.01
CA SER A 41 -13.69 -10.91 7.91
C SER A 41 -13.09 -10.54 6.56
N THR A 42 -13.14 -11.46 5.61
CA THR A 42 -12.82 -11.20 4.20
C THR A 42 -14.02 -10.64 3.43
N LYS A 43 -15.22 -10.68 4.02
CA LYS A 43 -16.43 -10.08 3.46
C LYS A 43 -16.48 -8.63 3.89
N LEU A 44 -16.32 -7.71 2.95
CA LEU A 44 -16.62 -6.31 3.14
C LEU A 44 -18.13 -6.20 3.34
N ASN A 45 -18.60 -6.04 4.59
CA ASN A 45 -20.02 -5.92 4.90
C ASN A 45 -20.58 -4.65 4.30
N ALA A 46 -21.52 -4.79 3.36
CA ALA A 46 -22.18 -3.70 2.67
C ALA A 46 -23.21 -2.92 3.53
N SER A 47 -23.29 -3.20 4.83
CA SER A 47 -24.30 -2.66 5.75
C SER A 47 -23.77 -1.50 6.59
N GLY A 48 -23.80 -0.31 6.03
CA GLY A 48 -23.53 0.95 6.73
C GLY A 48 -23.57 2.13 5.77
N SER A 49 -24.08 3.29 6.18
CA SER A 49 -24.36 4.45 5.31
C SER A 49 -23.14 5.04 4.57
N GLY A 50 -21.92 4.67 4.93
CA GLY A 50 -20.69 5.03 4.22
C GLY A 50 -20.14 3.87 3.35
N LEU A 51 -20.34 2.63 3.77
CA LEU A 51 -19.81 1.42 3.16
C LEU A 51 -20.49 1.08 1.81
N GLY A 52 -21.71 1.50 1.57
CA GLY A 52 -22.42 1.25 0.31
C GLY A 52 -21.80 1.94 -0.92
N ARG A 53 -21.06 3.03 -0.72
CA ARG A 53 -20.21 3.66 -1.75
C ARG A 53 -18.91 2.89 -1.98
N PHE A 54 -18.36 2.36 -0.93
CA PHE A 54 -17.17 1.54 -0.91
C PHE A 54 -17.35 0.25 -1.72
N VAL A 55 -18.45 -0.48 -1.46
CA VAL A 55 -18.77 -1.73 -2.18
C VAL A 55 -19.08 -1.49 -3.66
N LYS A 56 -19.58 -0.32 -4.05
CA LYS A 56 -19.78 0.03 -5.47
C LYS A 56 -18.47 0.30 -6.22
N ALA A 57 -17.49 0.91 -5.56
CA ALA A 57 -16.17 1.12 -6.13
C ALA A 57 -15.37 -0.20 -6.19
N VAL A 58 -15.37 -0.96 -5.10
CA VAL A 58 -14.76 -2.29 -5.00
C VAL A 58 -15.51 -3.32 -5.85
N GLY A 59 -16.83 -3.22 -5.99
CA GLY A 59 -17.63 -4.16 -6.79
C GLY A 59 -17.34 -4.15 -8.29
N ARG A 60 -16.74 -3.08 -8.84
CA ARG A 60 -16.23 -3.04 -10.22
C ARG A 60 -14.82 -3.61 -10.35
N SER A 61 -14.00 -3.50 -9.30
CA SER A 61 -12.65 -4.06 -9.25
C SER A 61 -12.62 -5.51 -8.75
N MET A 62 -13.67 -5.98 -8.05
CA MET A 62 -13.83 -7.39 -7.62
C MET A 62 -13.84 -8.42 -8.76
N VAL A 63 -14.06 -7.99 -10.00
CA VAL A 63 -13.98 -8.88 -11.18
C VAL A 63 -12.55 -9.34 -11.48
N SER A 64 -11.54 -8.67 -10.91
CA SER A 64 -10.11 -8.93 -11.17
C SER A 64 -9.32 -9.59 -10.02
N GLY A 65 -9.95 -10.08 -8.96
CA GLY A 65 -9.27 -10.81 -7.87
C GLY A 65 -8.72 -9.92 -6.73
N GLU A 66 -8.98 -8.63 -6.74
CA GLU A 66 -8.40 -7.61 -5.85
C GLU A 66 -8.93 -7.65 -4.41
N SER A 67 -10.13 -8.22 -4.17
CA SER A 67 -10.64 -8.45 -2.80
C SER A 67 -9.77 -9.40 -1.97
N SER A 68 -8.75 -10.00 -2.60
CA SER A 68 -7.84 -10.94 -1.96
C SER A 68 -6.82 -10.29 -1.04
N PHE A 69 -6.62 -8.96 -1.11
CA PHE A 69 -5.52 -8.29 -0.42
C PHE A 69 -5.90 -7.63 0.90
N ILE A 70 -7.18 -7.47 1.23
CA ILE A 70 -7.64 -6.70 2.38
C ILE A 70 -8.58 -7.53 3.26
N THR A 71 -8.33 -7.45 4.57
CA THR A 71 -9.15 -8.05 5.62
C THR A 71 -9.79 -6.93 6.45
N GLN A 72 -11.10 -7.01 6.68
CA GLN A 72 -11.81 -6.15 7.62
C GLN A 72 -11.66 -6.70 9.02
N VAL A 73 -11.35 -5.82 9.97
CA VAL A 73 -11.24 -6.11 11.40
C VAL A 73 -12.27 -5.27 12.15
N ILE A 74 -13.02 -5.88 13.04
CA ILE A 74 -14.05 -5.21 13.86
C ILE A 74 -13.87 -5.61 15.31
N SER A 75 -13.86 -4.62 16.23
CA SER A 75 -13.91 -4.89 17.65
C SER A 75 -15.35 -5.03 18.15
N GLN A 76 -15.67 -6.13 18.82
CA GLN A 76 -17.00 -6.44 19.35
C GLN A 76 -17.27 -5.77 20.71
N SER A 77 -16.20 -5.39 21.43
CA SER A 77 -16.26 -4.65 22.69
C SER A 77 -15.10 -3.68 22.81
N ASN A 78 -15.09 -2.83 23.84
CA ASN A 78 -13.95 -1.95 24.11
C ASN A 78 -12.68 -2.75 24.42
N ASN A 79 -11.53 -2.14 24.25
CA ASN A 79 -10.20 -2.74 24.43
C ASN A 79 -9.94 -3.91 23.47
N GLY A 80 -10.45 -3.84 22.25
CA GLY A 80 -10.02 -4.72 21.18
C GLY A 80 -8.58 -4.41 20.78
N TYR A 81 -7.81 -5.44 20.56
CA TYR A 81 -6.38 -5.30 20.26
C TYR A 81 -5.96 -6.23 19.14
N ILE A 82 -5.20 -5.72 18.20
CA ILE A 82 -4.61 -6.51 17.11
C ILE A 82 -3.22 -6.01 16.78
N ALA A 83 -2.28 -6.93 16.60
CA ALA A 83 -0.93 -6.65 16.15
C ALA A 83 -0.73 -7.07 14.70
N LEU A 84 -0.05 -6.21 13.96
CA LEU A 84 0.24 -6.39 12.54
C LEU A 84 1.75 -6.36 12.30
N ALA A 85 2.22 -7.19 11.37
CA ALA A 85 3.57 -7.14 10.84
C ALA A 85 3.51 -6.95 9.32
N PRO A 86 4.31 -6.04 8.73
CA PRO A 86 4.46 -5.93 7.29
C PRO A 86 5.05 -7.20 6.67
N ASP A 87 4.73 -7.49 5.40
CA ASP A 87 5.28 -8.64 4.67
C ASP A 87 6.77 -8.48 4.35
N SER A 88 7.25 -7.24 4.30
CA SER A 88 8.65 -6.94 4.00
C SER A 88 9.35 -6.27 5.18
N PRO A 89 10.64 -6.59 5.41
CA PRO A 89 11.42 -5.95 6.46
C PRO A 89 11.66 -4.48 6.14
N GLY A 90 11.16 -3.57 6.99
CA GLY A 90 11.31 -2.14 6.78
C GLY A 90 10.49 -1.29 7.73
N GLN A 91 10.31 -0.05 7.38
CA GLN A 91 9.63 0.95 8.21
C GLN A 91 8.13 1.00 7.91
N VAL A 92 7.36 1.38 8.93
CA VAL A 92 5.94 1.75 8.81
C VAL A 92 5.77 3.22 9.14
N ILE A 93 4.99 3.93 8.32
CA ILE A 93 4.68 5.34 8.55
C ILE A 93 3.17 5.56 8.62
N PRO A 94 2.71 6.47 9.51
CA PRO A 94 1.35 6.97 9.48
C PRO A 94 1.21 8.10 8.47
N LEU A 95 0.18 8.03 7.64
CA LEU A 95 -0.29 9.08 6.75
C LEU A 95 -1.67 9.51 7.25
N TYR A 96 -1.77 10.75 7.73
CA TYR A 96 -3.01 11.30 8.27
C TYR A 96 -3.86 11.86 7.13
N LEU A 97 -5.06 11.28 6.99
CA LEU A 97 -6.04 11.64 5.95
C LEU A 97 -6.99 12.72 6.45
N GLY A 98 -7.41 13.58 5.55
CA GLY A 98 -8.31 14.70 5.81
C GLY A 98 -8.13 15.73 4.71
N GLU A 99 -7.42 16.80 4.99
CA GLU A 99 -7.02 17.79 3.98
C GLU A 99 -6.03 17.19 2.96
N LYS A 100 -5.18 16.27 3.41
CA LYS A 100 -4.28 15.51 2.54
C LYS A 100 -4.88 14.16 2.20
N GLN A 101 -4.76 13.78 0.94
CA GLN A 101 -5.09 12.44 0.44
C GLN A 101 -3.89 11.88 -0.31
N TYR A 102 -3.77 10.56 -0.32
CA TYR A 102 -2.60 9.89 -0.86
C TYR A 102 -2.98 8.83 -1.88
N ARG A 103 -2.05 8.57 -2.79
CA ARG A 103 -1.99 7.35 -3.59
C ARG A 103 -0.87 6.47 -3.06
N LEU A 104 -1.08 5.16 -3.10
CA LEU A 104 -0.09 4.16 -2.70
C LEU A 104 0.20 3.25 -3.87
N ASN A 105 1.48 2.89 -3.98
CA ASN A 105 1.91 1.86 -4.89
C ASN A 105 1.58 0.47 -4.34
N ASP A 106 1.60 -0.54 -5.20
CA ASP A 106 1.36 -1.93 -4.84
C ASP A 106 2.30 -2.41 -3.73
N GLY A 107 1.76 -3.13 -2.75
CA GLY A 107 2.50 -3.66 -1.61
C GLY A 107 2.76 -2.66 -0.46
N ALA A 108 2.44 -1.37 -0.62
CA ALA A 108 2.69 -0.37 0.43
C ALA A 108 1.59 -0.27 1.49
N PHE A 109 0.43 -0.87 1.29
CA PHE A 109 -0.69 -0.83 2.22
C PHE A 109 -0.49 -1.77 3.40
N LEU A 110 -0.63 -1.28 4.63
CA LEU A 110 -0.66 -2.10 5.84
C LEU A 110 -2.00 -2.03 6.56
N ALA A 111 -2.50 -0.83 6.87
CA ALA A 111 -3.79 -0.66 7.54
C ALA A 111 -4.45 0.68 7.20
N LEU A 112 -5.78 0.72 7.22
CA LEU A 112 -6.58 1.91 6.99
C LEU A 112 -7.70 2.00 8.02
N ASP A 113 -7.85 3.16 8.65
CA ASP A 113 -8.96 3.48 9.53
C ASP A 113 -10.30 3.29 8.81
N GLY A 114 -11.25 2.63 9.46
CA GLY A 114 -12.56 2.33 8.88
C GLY A 114 -13.45 3.55 8.59
N THR A 115 -13.03 4.75 8.98
CA THR A 115 -13.68 6.02 8.64
C THR A 115 -13.22 6.60 7.31
N ALA A 116 -12.10 6.09 6.77
CA ALA A 116 -11.58 6.44 5.46
C ALA A 116 -12.01 5.45 4.38
N TYR A 117 -11.86 5.86 3.12
CA TYR A 117 -12.20 5.06 1.93
C TYR A 117 -10.97 4.93 1.04
N TYR A 118 -11.00 3.96 0.13
CA TYR A 118 -10.01 3.86 -0.94
C TYR A 118 -10.67 3.36 -2.23
N THR A 119 -10.03 3.67 -3.34
CA THR A 119 -10.28 3.04 -4.64
C THR A 119 -8.98 2.40 -5.12
N MET A 120 -9.08 1.37 -5.96
CA MET A 120 -7.92 0.75 -6.60
C MET A 120 -8.07 0.87 -8.10
N GLU A 121 -7.02 1.31 -8.75
CA GLU A 121 -6.94 1.46 -10.20
C GLU A 121 -5.78 0.61 -10.73
N LEU A 122 -6.02 -0.08 -11.83
CA LEU A 122 -5.00 -0.85 -12.53
C LEU A 122 -4.30 0.05 -13.55
N GLU A 123 -3.06 0.43 -13.26
CA GLU A 123 -2.21 1.16 -14.20
C GLU A 123 -1.56 0.19 -15.19
N SER A 124 -1.89 0.34 -16.46
CA SER A 124 -1.34 -0.50 -17.53
C SER A 124 -0.14 0.17 -18.17
N VAL A 125 1.05 -0.15 -17.73
CA VAL A 125 2.28 0.21 -18.45
C VAL A 125 2.59 -0.89 -19.46
N GLY A 126 2.17 -0.67 -20.70
CA GLY A 126 2.42 -1.54 -21.85
C GLY A 126 2.30 -3.05 -21.57
N LYS A 127 1.25 -3.69 -22.08
CA LYS A 127 0.96 -5.14 -21.89
C LYS A 127 2.16 -6.08 -22.20
N ALA A 128 3.14 -5.59 -22.95
CA ALA A 128 4.31 -6.37 -23.36
C ALA A 128 5.35 -6.57 -22.24
N LEU A 129 5.40 -5.69 -21.22
CA LEU A 129 6.42 -5.74 -20.16
C LEU A 129 6.19 -6.81 -19.12
N PHE A 130 4.93 -7.15 -18.88
CA PHE A 130 4.54 -8.10 -17.84
C PHE A 130 4.11 -9.47 -18.41
N GLY A 131 4.52 -9.80 -19.64
CA GLY A 131 4.15 -11.08 -20.25
C GLY A 131 2.63 -11.29 -20.40
N GLY A 132 1.85 -10.19 -20.49
CA GLY A 132 0.40 -10.23 -20.55
C GLY A 132 -0.31 -10.43 -19.20
N GLN A 133 0.42 -10.54 -18.11
CA GLN A 133 -0.13 -10.69 -16.75
C GLN A 133 0.28 -9.50 -15.88
N GLY A 134 -0.65 -8.61 -15.61
CA GLY A 134 -0.51 -7.61 -14.57
C GLY A 134 -0.19 -6.20 -15.06
N GLY A 135 -0.72 -5.25 -14.33
CA GLY A 135 -0.35 -3.85 -14.24
C GLY A 135 0.02 -3.58 -12.78
N PHE A 136 0.34 -2.34 -12.47
CA PHE A 136 0.48 -1.89 -11.08
C PHE A 136 -0.87 -1.46 -10.54
N PHE A 137 -1.18 -1.86 -9.33
CA PHE A 137 -2.33 -1.33 -8.63
C PHE A 137 -1.93 -0.05 -7.88
N VAL A 138 -2.69 1.01 -8.11
CA VAL A 138 -2.59 2.25 -7.35
C VAL A 138 -3.82 2.36 -6.47
N MET A 139 -3.60 2.37 -5.16
CA MET A 139 -4.65 2.67 -4.19
C MET A 139 -4.76 4.18 -4.02
N THR A 140 -5.97 4.72 -4.07
CA THR A 140 -6.26 6.14 -3.87
C THR A 140 -7.16 6.31 -2.66
N THR A 141 -6.72 7.09 -1.65
CA THR A 141 -7.46 7.31 -0.40
C THR A 141 -8.47 8.44 -0.53
N GLN A 142 -9.52 8.41 0.30
CA GLN A 142 -10.51 9.46 0.46
C GLN A 142 -11.04 9.47 1.90
N GLY A 143 -11.48 10.64 2.38
CA GLY A 143 -12.08 10.78 3.69
C GLY A 143 -11.09 11.17 4.78
N GLN A 144 -11.39 10.79 6.02
CA GLN A 144 -10.60 11.16 7.20
C GLN A 144 -10.18 9.91 7.97
N GLY A 145 -9.02 9.94 8.62
CA GLY A 145 -8.50 8.85 9.43
C GLY A 145 -6.99 8.69 9.26
N THR A 146 -6.50 7.52 9.63
CA THR A 146 -5.08 7.18 9.51
C THR A 146 -4.89 6.03 8.54
N LEU A 147 -3.95 6.18 7.63
CA LEU A 147 -3.42 5.13 6.78
C LEU A 147 -2.03 4.76 7.30
N LEU A 148 -1.78 3.49 7.51
CA LEU A 148 -0.44 2.97 7.79
C LEU A 148 0.13 2.38 6.51
N ALA A 149 1.23 2.95 6.05
CA ALA A 149 1.97 2.47 4.90
C ALA A 149 3.28 1.81 5.34
N ASN A 150 3.60 0.67 4.73
CA ASN A 150 4.86 -0.02 4.95
C ASN A 150 5.79 0.15 3.74
N ALA A 151 7.08 -0.02 3.99
CA ALA A 151 8.11 0.03 2.98
C ALA A 151 9.13 -1.09 3.17
N TYR A 152 9.81 -1.44 2.10
CA TYR A 152 10.97 -2.33 2.15
C TYR A 152 12.23 -1.51 2.43
N GLY A 153 12.81 -1.68 3.63
CA GLY A 153 13.91 -0.88 4.13
C GLY A 153 13.48 0.43 4.80
N SER A 154 14.24 1.49 4.60
CA SER A 154 14.00 2.82 5.17
C SER A 154 13.14 3.68 4.26
N ILE A 155 12.37 4.59 4.85
CA ILE A 155 11.55 5.56 4.11
C ILE A 155 12.24 6.92 4.09
N LYS A 156 12.22 7.56 2.92
CA LYS A 156 12.58 8.96 2.73
C LYS A 156 11.40 9.72 2.17
N LYS A 157 11.05 10.84 2.81
CA LYS A 157 10.09 11.81 2.27
C LYS A 157 10.81 12.78 1.33
N ILE A 158 10.22 13.02 0.15
CA ILE A 158 10.62 14.04 -0.83
C ILE A 158 9.48 15.04 -0.93
N GLU A 159 9.77 16.31 -0.79
CA GLU A 159 8.80 17.40 -0.95
C GLU A 159 9.02 18.10 -2.28
N LEU A 160 7.98 18.23 -3.09
CA LEU A 160 8.00 18.99 -4.34
C LEU A 160 7.24 20.30 -4.15
N ASN A 161 7.79 21.38 -4.67
CA ASN A 161 7.18 22.70 -4.72
C ASN A 161 7.22 23.22 -6.17
N ASN A 162 6.18 22.89 -6.94
CA ASN A 162 6.08 23.17 -8.37
C ASN A 162 7.30 22.63 -9.15
N GLN A 163 7.69 21.41 -8.83
CA GLN A 163 8.88 20.73 -9.36
C GLN A 163 8.50 19.40 -10.00
N GLU A 164 9.48 18.82 -10.70
CA GLU A 164 9.39 17.51 -11.30
C GLU A 164 10.49 16.61 -10.78
N VAL A 165 10.18 15.32 -10.58
CA VAL A 165 11.15 14.26 -10.26
C VAL A 165 10.72 12.96 -10.91
N THR A 166 11.68 12.20 -11.41
CA THR A 166 11.48 10.83 -11.89
C THR A 166 12.10 9.86 -10.91
N ILE A 167 11.37 8.82 -10.55
CA ILE A 167 11.73 7.82 -9.53
C ILE A 167 11.45 6.43 -10.11
N ASP A 168 12.36 5.46 -9.89
CA ASP A 168 12.09 4.05 -10.18
C ASP A 168 10.81 3.63 -9.42
N ASN A 169 9.81 3.13 -10.16
CA ASN A 169 8.50 2.80 -9.60
C ASN A 169 8.57 1.77 -8.47
N ALA A 170 9.57 0.88 -8.48
CA ALA A 170 9.77 -0.10 -7.41
C ALA A 170 10.27 0.51 -6.09
N HIS A 171 10.70 1.76 -6.10
CA HIS A 171 11.05 2.53 -4.91
C HIS A 171 9.93 3.46 -4.43
N VAL A 172 8.84 3.64 -5.17
CA VAL A 172 7.73 4.49 -4.77
C VAL A 172 6.82 3.75 -3.79
N VAL A 173 6.54 4.38 -2.64
CA VAL A 173 5.64 3.86 -1.58
C VAL A 173 4.30 4.56 -1.66
N ALA A 174 4.29 5.89 -1.51
CA ALA A 174 3.07 6.70 -1.51
C ALA A 174 3.36 8.12 -1.99
N TRP A 175 2.33 8.82 -2.48
CA TRP A 175 2.42 10.21 -2.89
C TRP A 175 1.11 10.96 -2.71
N SER A 176 1.21 12.30 -2.56
CA SER A 176 0.05 13.20 -2.45
C SER A 176 -0.82 13.13 -3.70
N GLN A 177 -2.13 13.13 -3.55
CA GLN A 177 -3.06 13.20 -4.69
C GLN A 177 -2.95 14.49 -5.49
N THR A 178 -2.36 15.54 -4.92
CA THR A 178 -2.12 16.82 -5.59
C THR A 178 -1.04 16.77 -6.67
N LEU A 179 -0.24 15.70 -6.68
CA LEU A 179 0.78 15.49 -7.70
C LEU A 179 0.18 14.81 -8.93
N ASP A 180 0.48 15.36 -10.09
CA ASP A 180 0.35 14.62 -11.36
C ASP A 180 1.43 13.55 -11.41
N TYR A 181 1.10 12.38 -11.96
CA TYR A 181 2.05 11.28 -12.09
C TYR A 181 1.89 10.57 -13.43
N ASN A 182 2.99 10.03 -13.93
CA ASN A 182 3.02 9.24 -15.15
C ASN A 182 3.98 8.07 -15.03
N ILE A 183 3.45 6.86 -15.07
CA ILE A 183 4.23 5.62 -15.01
C ILE A 183 4.58 5.22 -16.46
N HIS A 184 5.86 5.10 -16.75
CA HIS A 184 6.35 4.81 -18.09
C HIS A 184 7.71 4.07 -18.06
N LEU A 185 8.17 3.64 -19.23
CA LEU A 185 9.53 3.12 -19.39
C LEU A 185 10.52 4.25 -19.57
N GLU A 186 11.59 4.24 -18.80
CA GLU A 186 12.69 5.14 -19.04
C GLU A 186 13.43 4.74 -20.34
N ASN A 187 13.65 5.71 -21.25
CA ASN A 187 14.42 5.52 -22.49
C ASN A 187 13.91 4.45 -23.48
N GLY A 188 12.70 3.93 -23.32
CA GLY A 188 12.11 2.91 -24.18
C GLY A 188 12.55 1.48 -23.86
N PHE A 189 11.84 0.49 -24.41
CA PHE A 189 11.94 -0.93 -24.07
C PHE A 189 13.36 -1.53 -24.16
N TRP A 190 14.10 -1.22 -25.24
CA TRP A 190 15.41 -1.82 -25.47
C TRP A 190 16.52 -1.26 -24.58
N GLN A 191 16.43 0.01 -24.21
CA GLN A 191 17.43 0.66 -23.37
C GLN A 191 17.19 0.34 -21.89
N SER A 192 15.94 0.21 -21.47
CA SER A 192 15.58 -0.21 -20.09
C SER A 192 16.12 -1.60 -19.74
N ILE A 193 16.18 -2.53 -20.72
CA ILE A 193 16.81 -3.85 -20.52
C ILE A 193 18.32 -3.70 -20.32
N GLY A 194 18.97 -2.73 -20.98
CA GLY A 194 20.42 -2.53 -20.90
C GLY A 194 20.88 -1.80 -19.63
N THR A 195 20.09 -0.89 -19.10
CA THR A 195 20.41 -0.12 -17.88
C THR A 195 19.99 -0.81 -16.59
N GLY A 196 19.05 -1.77 -16.68
CA GLY A 196 18.43 -2.40 -15.52
C GLY A 196 17.34 -1.56 -14.87
N GLU A 197 17.13 -0.31 -15.34
CA GLU A 197 16.05 0.58 -14.92
C GLU A 197 14.80 0.22 -15.71
N GLY A 198 13.79 -0.32 -15.04
CA GLY A 198 12.59 -0.83 -15.71
C GLY A 198 11.54 0.24 -15.91
N VAL A 199 10.63 0.32 -14.97
CA VAL A 199 9.48 1.23 -14.98
C VAL A 199 9.76 2.38 -14.03
N VAL A 200 9.63 3.59 -14.52
CA VAL A 200 9.77 4.81 -13.72
C VAL A 200 8.44 5.52 -13.58
N ASN A 201 8.33 6.34 -12.54
CA ASN A 201 7.20 7.21 -12.31
C ASN A 201 7.68 8.66 -12.23
N THR A 202 7.19 9.51 -13.13
CA THR A 202 7.48 10.95 -13.11
C THR A 202 6.36 11.68 -12.42
N PHE A 203 6.71 12.42 -11.37
CA PHE A 203 5.81 13.24 -10.56
C PHE A 203 6.02 14.71 -10.86
N ARG A 204 4.91 15.49 -10.91
CA ARG A 204 4.93 16.95 -11.16
C ARG A 204 3.96 17.66 -10.24
N GLY A 205 4.36 18.86 -9.78
CA GLY A 205 3.49 19.75 -9.01
C GLY A 205 4.00 20.04 -7.61
N THR A 206 3.06 20.19 -6.65
CA THR A 206 3.34 20.48 -5.25
C THR A 206 2.73 19.40 -4.36
N GLY A 207 3.55 18.75 -3.54
CA GLY A 207 3.13 17.65 -2.68
C GLY A 207 4.29 16.85 -2.12
N GLU A 208 3.97 15.72 -1.51
CA GLU A 208 4.92 14.83 -0.83
C GLU A 208 4.98 13.49 -1.58
N ILE A 209 6.18 12.90 -1.66
CA ILE A 209 6.42 11.54 -2.16
C ILE A 209 7.20 10.80 -1.08
N TYR A 210 6.81 9.56 -0.81
CA TYR A 210 7.50 8.66 0.10
C TYR A 210 8.15 7.55 -0.71
N VAL A 211 9.46 7.38 -0.54
CA VAL A 211 10.24 6.37 -1.26
C VAL A 211 10.93 5.44 -0.28
N GLN A 212 11.10 4.19 -0.69
CA GLN A 212 11.79 3.14 0.06
C GLN A 212 13.22 2.94 -0.44
N SER A 213 14.11 2.58 0.48
CA SER A 213 15.55 2.42 0.17
C SER A 213 15.90 1.12 -0.51
N LEU A 214 15.08 0.08 -0.40
CA LEU A 214 15.32 -1.23 -0.98
C LEU A 214 14.27 -1.55 -2.06
N ASN A 215 14.64 -2.42 -2.99
CA ASN A 215 13.82 -2.87 -4.09
C ASN A 215 13.65 -4.39 -3.99
N LEU A 216 12.39 -4.84 -3.79
CA LEU A 216 12.09 -6.25 -3.60
C LEU A 216 12.37 -7.09 -4.85
N GLN A 217 12.15 -6.55 -6.05
CA GLN A 217 12.42 -7.25 -7.31
C GLN A 217 13.92 -7.48 -7.49
N THR A 218 14.74 -6.47 -7.20
CA THR A 218 16.21 -6.58 -7.22
C THR A 218 16.69 -7.61 -6.21
N PHE A 219 16.14 -7.59 -4.98
CA PHE A 219 16.47 -8.57 -3.95
C PHE A 219 16.07 -10.00 -4.35
N ALA A 220 14.87 -10.19 -4.88
CA ALA A 220 14.40 -11.48 -5.39
C ALA A 220 15.28 -11.98 -6.54
N GLY A 221 15.69 -11.10 -7.46
CA GLY A 221 16.64 -11.39 -8.54
C GLY A 221 18.01 -11.84 -8.04
N LEU A 222 18.50 -11.21 -6.96
CA LEU A 222 19.74 -11.63 -6.29
C LEU A 222 19.60 -13.04 -5.72
N LEU A 223 18.54 -13.30 -4.94
CA LEU A 223 18.29 -14.62 -4.34
C LEU A 223 18.16 -15.73 -5.38
N ASN A 224 17.50 -15.44 -6.50
CA ASN A 224 17.26 -16.43 -7.58
C ASN A 224 18.55 -16.98 -8.17
N ARG A 225 19.67 -16.26 -8.07
CA ARG A 225 21.00 -16.76 -8.50
C ARG A 225 21.52 -17.91 -7.65
N TYR A 226 21.05 -18.04 -6.41
CA TYR A 226 21.48 -19.02 -5.42
C TYR A 226 20.46 -20.16 -5.25
N LEU A 227 19.29 -20.05 -5.85
CA LEU A 227 18.26 -21.08 -5.79
C LEU A 227 18.52 -22.16 -6.86
N PRO A 228 18.23 -23.45 -6.57
CA PRO A 228 18.33 -24.51 -7.57
C PRO A 228 17.37 -24.20 -8.73
N LYS A 229 17.87 -24.37 -9.96
CA LYS A 229 17.04 -24.23 -11.16
C LYS A 229 15.89 -25.25 -11.07
N ARG A 230 14.66 -24.79 -11.19
CA ARG A 230 13.52 -25.69 -11.36
C ARG A 230 13.68 -26.44 -12.70
N SER A 231 13.76 -27.76 -12.61
CA SER A 231 13.73 -28.68 -13.76
C SER A 231 12.36 -28.60 -14.46
#